data_a741b458cb25fce60bfb1686afb04961
#
_entry.id   a741b458cb25fce60bfb1686afb04961
#
_cell.length_a   1.000
_cell.length_b   1.000
_cell.length_c   1.000
_cell.angle_alpha   90.00
_cell.angle_beta   90.00
_cell.angle_gamma   90.00
#
_symmetry.space_group_name_H-M   'P 1'
#
loop_
_entity.id
_entity.type
_entity.pdbx_description
1 polymer ?
#
loop_
_entity_poly.entity_id
_entity_poly.type
_entity_poly.pdbx_seq_one_letter_code
_entity_poly.pdbx_strand_id
1 'polypeptide(L)'
;NAAAAELLACPLDALIAEPLDAAADASPIAAAVIAGIRGRNAESRSEWRDELALPRDPPRALLLRAVQLSGDSARYVVIIDDMTVIAQAQREAAWSEVARRLAHEIKNPLTPIQLAAERMQHRFKGKLEPADAQVLDRATQTIVAQVEALKGLVNAFGDYAKPARIDLRPLALDALFNEVLDLYESS
;
A
#
# COMPACT_ATOMS: atom_id res chain seq x y z
N ASN A 1 -7.34 17.15 -26.26
CA ASN A 1 -5.99 16.88 -26.73
C ASN A 1 -5.71 15.34 -26.69
N ALA A 2 -4.63 14.90 -27.33
CA ALA A 2 -4.30 13.47 -27.43
C ALA A 2 -4.19 12.78 -26.06
N ALA A 3 -3.56 13.43 -25.09
CA ALA A 3 -3.44 12.90 -23.72
C ALA A 3 -4.81 12.68 -23.04
N ALA A 4 -5.77 13.59 -23.26
CA ALA A 4 -7.12 13.41 -22.74
C ALA A 4 -7.83 12.20 -23.40
N ALA A 5 -7.66 12.01 -24.70
CA ALA A 5 -8.23 10.87 -25.40
C ALA A 5 -7.67 9.53 -24.91
N GLU A 6 -6.37 9.47 -24.68
CA GLU A 6 -5.69 8.30 -24.12
C GLU A 6 -6.15 8.01 -22.68
N LEU A 7 -6.18 9.05 -21.84
CA LEU A 7 -6.59 8.93 -20.43
C LEU A 7 -8.05 8.50 -20.28
N LEU A 8 -8.95 9.08 -21.10
CA LEU A 8 -10.37 8.77 -21.09
C LEU A 8 -10.72 7.48 -21.87
N ALA A 9 -9.75 6.90 -22.55
CA ALA A 9 -9.93 5.74 -23.46
C ALA A 9 -11.05 6.01 -24.49
N CYS A 10 -11.06 7.21 -25.06
CA CYS A 10 -12.10 7.68 -25.99
C CYS A 10 -11.45 8.44 -27.15
N PRO A 11 -11.83 8.19 -28.41
CA PRO A 11 -11.29 8.90 -29.55
C PRO A 11 -11.60 10.40 -29.49
N LEU A 12 -10.66 11.24 -29.92
CA LEU A 12 -10.81 12.72 -29.89
C LEU A 12 -12.05 13.19 -30.62
N ASP A 13 -12.37 12.58 -31.74
CA ASP A 13 -13.49 13.00 -32.59
C ASP A 13 -14.85 12.83 -31.86
N ALA A 14 -14.93 11.84 -30.97
CA ALA A 14 -16.10 11.63 -30.10
C ALA A 14 -16.21 12.65 -28.95
N LEU A 15 -15.19 13.48 -28.75
CA LEU A 15 -15.13 14.49 -27.68
C LEU A 15 -15.30 15.92 -28.21
N ILE A 16 -15.16 16.13 -29.54
CA ILE A 16 -15.16 17.48 -30.14
C ILE A 16 -16.55 17.78 -30.65
N ALA A 17 -17.11 18.91 -30.16
CA ALA A 17 -18.41 19.43 -30.56
C ALA A 17 -19.63 18.55 -30.25
N GLU A 18 -19.43 17.47 -29.53
CA GLU A 18 -20.51 16.58 -29.06
C GLU A 18 -20.95 16.92 -27.62
N PRO A 19 -22.22 16.65 -27.28
CA PRO A 19 -22.67 16.74 -25.89
C PRO A 19 -21.84 15.85 -24.96
N LEU A 20 -21.61 16.29 -23.72
CA LEU A 20 -20.87 15.50 -22.72
C LEU A 20 -21.45 14.09 -22.51
N ASP A 21 -22.76 13.91 -22.77
CA ASP A 21 -23.41 12.61 -22.67
C ASP A 21 -22.90 11.60 -23.71
N ALA A 22 -22.67 12.05 -24.94
CA ALA A 22 -22.10 11.19 -25.98
C ALA A 22 -20.69 10.73 -25.62
N ALA A 23 -19.90 11.58 -24.96
CA ALA A 23 -18.58 11.21 -24.46
C ALA A 23 -18.66 10.23 -23.27
N ALA A 24 -19.70 10.33 -22.43
CA ALA A 24 -19.92 9.40 -21.31
C ALA A 24 -20.21 7.97 -21.82
N ASP A 25 -20.92 7.84 -22.94
CA ASP A 25 -21.24 6.55 -23.54
C ASP A 25 -20.01 5.86 -24.18
N ALA A 26 -18.97 6.62 -24.48
CA ALA A 26 -17.79 6.13 -25.18
C ALA A 26 -16.86 5.28 -24.28
N SER A 27 -16.78 5.56 -22.98
CA SER A 27 -15.99 4.75 -22.06
C SER A 27 -16.45 4.90 -20.60
N PRO A 28 -16.28 3.85 -19.76
CA PRO A 28 -16.60 3.93 -18.32
C PRO A 28 -15.77 5.00 -17.58
N ILE A 29 -14.55 5.29 -18.03
CA ILE A 29 -13.70 6.34 -17.46
C ILE A 29 -14.27 7.70 -17.80
N ALA A 30 -14.63 7.92 -19.06
CA ALA A 30 -15.26 9.15 -19.50
C ALA A 30 -16.59 9.39 -18.75
N ALA A 31 -17.42 8.35 -18.59
CA ALA A 31 -18.65 8.42 -17.81
C ALA A 31 -18.40 8.88 -16.37
N ALA A 32 -17.44 8.28 -15.67
CA ALA A 32 -17.11 8.63 -14.30
C ALA A 32 -16.57 10.07 -14.17
N VAL A 33 -15.69 10.48 -15.08
CA VAL A 33 -15.14 11.85 -15.11
C VAL A 33 -16.26 12.87 -15.37
N ILE A 34 -17.14 12.61 -16.33
CA ILE A 34 -18.26 13.50 -16.68
C ILE A 34 -19.25 13.61 -15.54
N ALA A 35 -19.55 12.49 -14.85
CA ALA A 35 -20.38 12.51 -13.67
C ALA A 35 -19.80 13.39 -12.54
N GLY A 36 -18.49 13.29 -12.31
CA GLY A 36 -17.76 14.15 -11.36
C GLY A 36 -17.85 15.63 -11.75
N ILE A 37 -17.60 15.96 -13.02
CA ILE A 37 -17.69 17.33 -13.54
C ILE A 37 -19.10 17.88 -13.34
N ARG A 38 -20.16 17.13 -13.67
CA ARG A 38 -21.56 17.57 -13.51
C ARG A 38 -21.94 17.81 -12.07
N GLY A 39 -21.55 16.91 -11.19
CA GLY A 39 -21.83 17.07 -9.76
C GLY A 39 -21.27 18.38 -9.21
N ARG A 40 -20.06 18.74 -9.61
CA ARG A 40 -19.38 19.96 -9.14
C ARG A 40 -19.86 21.24 -9.84
N ASN A 41 -20.14 21.19 -11.14
CA ASN A 41 -20.67 22.34 -11.85
C ASN A 41 -22.06 22.75 -11.34
N ALA A 42 -22.85 21.83 -10.83
CA ALA A 42 -24.14 22.14 -10.19
C ALA A 42 -23.99 23.02 -8.92
N GLU A 43 -22.81 23.02 -8.28
CA GLU A 43 -22.51 23.87 -7.12
C GLU A 43 -22.22 25.34 -7.46
N SER A 44 -22.24 25.72 -8.76
CA SER A 44 -22.05 27.09 -9.28
C SER A 44 -20.75 27.75 -8.82
N ARG A 45 -19.69 26.98 -8.63
CA ARG A 45 -18.35 27.50 -8.27
C ARG A 45 -17.55 27.85 -9.52
N SER A 46 -16.89 28.99 -9.47
CA SER A 46 -15.99 29.44 -10.56
C SER A 46 -14.72 28.58 -10.67
N GLU A 47 -14.32 27.94 -9.59
CA GLU A 47 -13.17 27.04 -9.52
C GLU A 47 -13.48 25.90 -8.54
N TRP A 48 -13.08 24.66 -8.91
CA TRP A 48 -13.20 23.51 -8.03
C TRP A 48 -12.11 22.48 -8.32
N ARG A 49 -11.85 21.65 -7.32
CA ARG A 49 -10.93 20.52 -7.36
C ARG A 49 -11.63 19.31 -6.76
N ASP A 50 -11.45 18.14 -7.39
CA ASP A 50 -12.00 16.88 -6.90
C ASP A 50 -11.06 15.70 -7.19
N GLU A 51 -11.09 14.69 -6.35
CA GLU A 51 -10.33 13.47 -6.52
C GLU A 51 -11.29 12.33 -6.86
N LEU A 52 -11.07 11.70 -8.00
CA LEU A 52 -11.89 10.61 -8.50
C LEU A 52 -11.12 9.30 -8.44
N ALA A 53 -11.57 8.40 -7.56
CA ALA A 53 -11.07 7.03 -7.51
C ALA A 53 -11.91 6.15 -8.44
N LEU A 54 -11.26 5.54 -9.43
CA LEU A 54 -11.90 4.60 -10.34
C LEU A 54 -11.60 3.17 -9.85
N PRO A 55 -12.64 2.42 -9.41
CA PRO A 55 -12.49 1.03 -9.01
C PRO A 55 -12.31 0.15 -10.26
N ARG A 56 -11.07 0.00 -10.71
CA ARG A 56 -10.67 -0.88 -11.81
C ARG A 56 -9.50 -1.75 -11.37
N ASP A 57 -9.14 -2.71 -12.16
CA ASP A 57 -7.93 -3.49 -12.00
C ASP A 57 -6.98 -3.19 -13.17
N PRO A 58 -5.86 -2.49 -12.92
CA PRO A 58 -5.47 -1.80 -11.69
C PRO A 58 -6.32 -0.55 -11.37
N PRO A 59 -6.50 -0.18 -10.09
CA PRO A 59 -7.25 1.00 -9.69
C PRO A 59 -6.57 2.28 -10.16
N ARG A 60 -7.36 3.28 -10.59
CA ARG A 60 -6.85 4.59 -11.00
C ARG A 60 -7.33 5.69 -10.07
N ALA A 61 -6.45 6.66 -9.84
CA ALA A 61 -6.76 7.88 -9.08
C ALA A 61 -6.54 9.09 -10.00
N LEU A 62 -7.60 9.83 -10.27
CA LEU A 62 -7.57 11.03 -11.11
C LEU A 62 -7.83 12.26 -10.26
N LEU A 63 -7.08 13.33 -10.51
CA LEU A 63 -7.33 14.65 -9.97
C LEU A 63 -7.99 15.51 -11.04
N LEU A 64 -9.19 15.98 -10.78
CA LEU A 64 -9.94 16.89 -11.61
C LEU A 64 -9.79 18.31 -11.07
N ARG A 65 -9.42 19.24 -11.91
CA ARG A 65 -9.42 20.68 -11.60
C ARG A 65 -10.17 21.41 -12.69
N ALA A 66 -11.10 22.25 -12.32
CA ALA A 66 -11.86 23.04 -13.29
C ALA A 66 -11.87 24.51 -12.93
N VAL A 67 -11.80 25.34 -13.95
CA VAL A 67 -11.90 26.80 -13.86
C VAL A 67 -12.92 27.26 -14.87
N GLN A 68 -13.87 28.11 -14.44
CA GLN A 68 -14.85 28.73 -15.29
C GLN A 68 -14.19 29.88 -16.09
N LEU A 69 -14.36 29.88 -17.41
CA LEU A 69 -13.92 30.97 -18.26
C LEU A 69 -14.90 32.13 -18.18
N SER A 70 -14.38 33.34 -18.08
CA SER A 70 -15.18 34.56 -18.12
C SER A 70 -15.88 34.72 -19.48
N GLY A 71 -17.19 34.93 -19.48
CA GLY A 71 -18.02 35.13 -20.68
C GLY A 71 -19.48 34.77 -20.47
N ASP A 72 -20.34 35.06 -21.45
CA ASP A 72 -21.80 34.84 -21.39
C ASP A 72 -22.27 33.39 -21.35
N SER A 73 -21.41 32.43 -21.56
CA SER A 73 -21.73 31.01 -21.46
C SER A 73 -20.88 30.35 -20.40
N ALA A 74 -21.48 29.46 -19.59
CA ALA A 74 -20.80 28.69 -18.59
C ALA A 74 -19.83 27.68 -19.24
N ARG A 75 -18.64 28.16 -19.59
CA ARG A 75 -17.56 27.38 -20.16
C ARG A 75 -16.53 27.07 -19.06
N TYR A 76 -16.05 25.85 -19.02
CA TYR A 76 -15.03 25.41 -18.08
C TYR A 76 -13.82 24.87 -18.83
N VAL A 77 -12.64 25.14 -18.30
CA VAL A 77 -11.43 24.37 -18.59
C VAL A 77 -11.29 23.33 -17.51
N VAL A 78 -11.24 22.06 -17.87
CA VAL A 78 -11.04 20.94 -16.95
C VAL A 78 -9.67 20.33 -17.22
N ILE A 79 -8.84 20.25 -16.18
CA ILE A 79 -7.54 19.60 -16.19
C ILE A 79 -7.72 18.27 -15.45
N ILE A 80 -7.25 17.19 -16.06
CA ILE A 80 -7.32 15.84 -15.52
C ILE A 80 -5.90 15.33 -15.38
N ASP A 81 -5.46 15.13 -14.15
CA ASP A 81 -4.13 14.59 -13.83
C ASP A 81 -4.26 13.15 -13.36
N ASP A 82 -3.49 12.22 -13.93
CA ASP A 82 -3.41 10.85 -13.44
C ASP A 82 -2.45 10.80 -12.23
N MET A 83 -3.02 10.64 -11.05
CA MET A 83 -2.31 10.59 -9.78
C MET A 83 -2.12 9.16 -9.28
N THR A 84 -2.39 8.15 -10.11
CA THR A 84 -2.40 6.74 -9.70
C THR A 84 -1.11 6.31 -9.03
N VAL A 85 0.03 6.59 -9.66
CA VAL A 85 1.36 6.22 -9.12
C VAL A 85 1.63 6.94 -7.79
N ILE A 86 1.29 8.22 -7.71
CA ILE A 86 1.50 9.03 -6.49
C ILE A 86 0.59 8.53 -5.36
N ALA A 87 -0.68 8.31 -5.64
CA ALA A 87 -1.65 7.81 -4.67
C ALA A 87 -1.28 6.41 -4.16
N GLN A 88 -0.77 5.55 -5.04
CA GLN A 88 -0.28 4.23 -4.66
C GLN A 88 0.96 4.33 -3.77
N ALA A 89 1.96 5.12 -4.15
CA ALA A 89 3.16 5.32 -3.35
C ALA A 89 2.85 5.90 -1.96
N GLN A 90 1.90 6.83 -1.87
CA GLN A 90 1.46 7.39 -0.59
C GLN A 90 0.77 6.34 0.29
N ARG A 91 -0.10 5.49 -0.28
CA ARG A 91 -0.74 4.39 0.47
C ARG A 91 0.30 3.38 0.97
N GLU A 92 1.25 3.00 0.13
CA GLU A 92 2.33 2.08 0.50
C GLU A 92 3.20 2.67 1.62
N ALA A 93 3.55 3.95 1.54
CA ALA A 93 4.31 4.64 2.58
C ALA A 93 3.54 4.72 3.90
N ALA A 94 2.26 5.10 3.86
CA ALA A 94 1.40 5.15 5.04
C ALA A 94 1.23 3.76 5.68
N TRP A 95 1.01 2.72 4.87
CA TRP A 95 0.90 1.34 5.34
C TRP A 95 2.21 0.87 5.98
N SER A 96 3.34 1.16 5.36
CA SER A 96 4.67 0.83 5.88
C SER A 96 4.93 1.45 7.27
N GLU A 97 4.54 2.70 7.46
CA GLU A 97 4.68 3.36 8.76
C GLU A 97 3.80 2.73 9.84
N VAL A 98 2.52 2.45 9.52
CA VAL A 98 1.58 1.77 10.43
C VAL A 98 2.10 0.39 10.82
N ALA A 99 2.53 -0.41 9.85
CA ALA A 99 3.04 -1.76 10.09
C ALA A 99 4.30 -1.75 10.97
N ARG A 100 5.22 -0.83 10.73
CA ARG A 100 6.42 -0.64 11.55
C ARG A 100 6.07 -0.28 12.99
N ARG A 101 5.14 0.66 13.18
CA ARG A 101 4.69 1.07 14.50
C ARG A 101 4.03 -0.08 15.24
N LEU A 102 3.12 -0.81 14.59
CA LEU A 102 2.46 -1.99 15.15
C LEU A 102 3.49 -3.07 15.54
N ALA A 103 4.50 -3.32 14.69
CA ALA A 103 5.56 -4.27 15.01
C ALA A 103 6.30 -3.88 16.29
N HIS A 104 6.63 -2.60 16.48
CA HIS A 104 7.24 -2.11 17.72
C HIS A 104 6.31 -2.23 18.92
N GLU A 105 5.04 -1.86 18.79
CA GLU A 105 4.06 -1.92 19.87
C GLU A 105 3.74 -3.36 20.31
N ILE A 106 3.80 -4.33 19.38
CA ILE A 106 3.64 -5.76 19.71
C ILE A 106 4.91 -6.32 20.37
N LYS A 107 6.11 -5.94 19.93
CA LYS A 107 7.37 -6.40 20.55
C LYS A 107 7.51 -5.97 22.00
N ASN A 108 7.04 -4.78 22.33
CA ASN A 108 7.18 -4.20 23.66
C ASN A 108 6.60 -5.08 24.79
N PRO A 109 5.40 -5.65 24.71
CA PRO A 109 4.87 -6.55 25.73
C PRO A 109 5.49 -7.95 25.68
N LEU A 110 6.00 -8.41 24.56
CA LEU A 110 6.56 -9.77 24.43
C LEU A 110 7.84 -9.95 25.24
N THR A 111 8.69 -8.93 25.29
CA THR A 111 9.96 -8.99 26.06
C THR A 111 9.72 -9.19 27.56
N PRO A 112 8.87 -8.41 28.25
CA PRO A 112 8.60 -8.66 29.67
C PRO A 112 7.89 -9.99 29.93
N ILE A 113 7.06 -10.50 29.01
CA ILE A 113 6.44 -11.83 29.16
C ILE A 113 7.52 -12.92 29.14
N GLN A 114 8.45 -12.87 28.20
CA GLN A 114 9.57 -13.80 28.12
C GLN A 114 10.40 -13.76 29.40
N LEU A 115 10.82 -12.55 29.82
CA LEU A 115 11.61 -12.37 31.04
C LEU A 115 10.88 -12.84 32.30
N ALA A 116 9.55 -12.72 32.37
CA ALA A 116 8.76 -13.23 33.49
C ALA A 116 8.78 -14.76 33.52
N ALA A 117 8.62 -15.43 32.37
CA ALA A 117 8.70 -16.89 32.28
C ALA A 117 10.10 -17.41 32.67
N GLU A 118 11.15 -16.79 32.13
CA GLU A 118 12.55 -17.14 32.45
C GLU A 118 12.87 -16.92 33.93
N ARG A 119 12.40 -15.81 34.53
CA ARG A 119 12.55 -15.54 35.97
C ARG A 119 11.81 -16.57 36.84
N MET A 120 10.60 -16.97 36.46
CA MET A 120 9.86 -18.04 37.19
C MET A 120 10.64 -19.35 37.16
N GLN A 121 11.12 -19.79 36.00
CA GLN A 121 11.92 -20.97 35.83
C GLN A 121 13.18 -20.92 36.72
N HIS A 122 13.93 -19.81 36.67
CA HIS A 122 15.14 -19.65 37.45
C HIS A 122 14.86 -19.59 38.96
N ARG A 123 13.80 -18.89 39.38
CA ARG A 123 13.47 -18.74 40.82
C ARG A 123 13.07 -20.04 41.51
N PHE A 124 12.36 -20.89 40.79
CA PHE A 124 11.82 -22.16 41.35
C PHE A 124 12.70 -23.37 41.04
N LYS A 125 13.75 -23.22 40.25
CA LYS A 125 14.71 -24.28 39.97
C LYS A 125 15.29 -24.84 41.27
N GLY A 126 15.13 -26.15 41.48
CA GLY A 126 15.62 -26.85 42.69
C GLY A 126 14.83 -26.57 43.97
N LYS A 127 13.67 -25.91 43.90
CA LYS A 127 12.81 -25.61 45.06
C LYS A 127 11.48 -26.37 45.06
N LEU A 128 11.17 -27.01 43.94
CA LEU A 128 9.93 -27.76 43.73
C LEU A 128 10.22 -29.27 43.77
N GLU A 129 9.21 -30.03 44.11
CA GLU A 129 9.22 -31.47 43.95
C GLU A 129 9.41 -31.85 42.47
N PRO A 130 10.04 -32.99 42.15
CA PRO A 130 10.39 -33.33 40.77
C PRO A 130 9.23 -33.26 39.77
N ALA A 131 8.02 -33.67 40.19
CA ALA A 131 6.83 -33.63 39.34
C ALA A 131 6.42 -32.19 39.01
N ASP A 132 6.38 -31.29 40.00
CA ASP A 132 6.00 -29.90 39.86
C ASP A 132 7.06 -29.11 39.09
N ALA A 133 8.34 -29.43 39.30
CA ALA A 133 9.44 -28.87 38.55
C ALA A 133 9.32 -29.15 37.05
N GLN A 134 8.94 -30.38 36.66
CA GLN A 134 8.72 -30.74 35.27
C GLN A 134 7.54 -29.98 34.64
N VAL A 135 6.46 -29.78 35.39
CA VAL A 135 5.28 -29.01 34.92
C VAL A 135 5.68 -27.56 34.69
N LEU A 136 6.39 -26.93 35.62
CA LEU A 136 6.86 -25.56 35.49
C LEU A 136 7.81 -25.40 34.29
N ASP A 137 8.78 -26.31 34.13
CA ASP A 137 9.74 -26.27 33.04
C ASP A 137 9.04 -26.35 31.67
N ARG A 138 8.11 -27.27 31.50
CA ARG A 138 7.34 -27.39 30.26
C ARG A 138 6.51 -26.14 29.98
N ALA A 139 5.84 -25.61 31.01
CA ALA A 139 4.99 -24.41 30.85
C ALA A 139 5.82 -23.19 30.47
N THR A 140 6.94 -22.95 31.17
CA THR A 140 7.81 -21.79 30.87
C THR A 140 8.50 -21.93 29.53
N GLN A 141 8.99 -23.13 29.16
CA GLN A 141 9.54 -23.39 27.84
C GLN A 141 8.52 -23.15 26.71
N THR A 142 7.27 -23.59 26.92
CA THR A 142 6.19 -23.34 25.96
C THR A 142 5.94 -21.84 25.78
N ILE A 143 5.88 -21.08 26.88
CA ILE A 143 5.69 -19.62 26.84
C ILE A 143 6.84 -18.96 26.07
N VAL A 144 8.08 -19.28 26.38
CA VAL A 144 9.27 -18.73 25.73
C VAL A 144 9.26 -19.05 24.22
N ALA A 145 8.98 -20.30 23.86
CA ALA A 145 8.91 -20.73 22.46
C ALA A 145 7.82 -19.97 21.67
N GLN A 146 6.64 -19.78 22.27
CA GLN A 146 5.55 -19.02 21.62
C GLN A 146 5.89 -17.53 21.50
N VAL A 147 6.53 -16.94 22.49
CA VAL A 147 6.99 -15.55 22.43
C VAL A 147 8.03 -15.37 21.33
N GLU A 148 8.99 -16.27 21.19
CA GLU A 148 9.99 -16.21 20.11
C GLU A 148 9.35 -16.39 18.73
N ALA A 149 8.40 -17.32 18.58
CA ALA A 149 7.65 -17.47 17.33
C ALA A 149 6.88 -16.19 16.96
N LEU A 150 6.20 -15.57 17.94
CA LEU A 150 5.51 -14.30 17.73
C LEU A 150 6.46 -13.16 17.35
N LYS A 151 7.64 -13.06 18.00
CA LYS A 151 8.67 -12.09 17.62
C LYS A 151 9.14 -12.30 16.18
N GLY A 152 9.32 -13.57 15.76
CA GLY A 152 9.66 -13.93 14.38
C GLY A 152 8.62 -13.43 13.39
N LEU A 153 7.33 -13.70 13.62
CA LEU A 153 6.23 -13.23 12.78
C LEU A 153 6.15 -11.70 12.71
N VAL A 154 6.30 -11.02 13.84
CA VAL A 154 6.28 -9.55 13.91
C VAL A 154 7.47 -8.93 13.17
N ASN A 155 8.65 -9.57 13.23
CA ASN A 155 9.81 -9.14 12.45
C ASN A 155 9.56 -9.28 10.95
N ALA A 156 9.09 -10.44 10.49
CA ALA A 156 8.76 -10.68 9.09
C ALA A 156 7.70 -9.70 8.58
N PHE A 157 6.68 -9.40 9.38
CA PHE A 157 5.65 -8.39 9.05
C PHE A 157 6.25 -6.98 8.92
N GLY A 158 7.11 -6.57 9.85
CA GLY A 158 7.81 -5.27 9.78
C GLY A 158 8.78 -5.18 8.62
N ASP A 159 9.42 -6.28 8.22
CA ASP A 159 10.32 -6.33 7.06
C ASP A 159 9.54 -6.29 5.74
N TYR A 160 8.40 -6.98 5.66
CA TYR A 160 7.51 -6.92 4.51
C TYR A 160 6.95 -5.51 4.26
N ALA A 161 6.71 -4.75 5.31
CA ALA A 161 6.22 -3.39 5.24
C ALA A 161 7.31 -2.35 4.88
N LYS A 162 8.58 -2.73 4.80
CA LYS A 162 9.63 -1.81 4.33
C LYS A 162 9.49 -1.59 2.83
N PRO A 163 9.48 -0.32 2.37
CA PRO A 163 9.55 -0.06 0.94
C PRO A 163 10.80 -0.72 0.38
N ALA A 164 10.65 -1.42 -0.74
CA ALA A 164 11.78 -2.05 -1.42
C ALA A 164 12.80 -0.96 -1.80
N ARG A 165 13.84 -0.82 -1.01
CA ARG A 165 14.99 0.01 -1.38
C ARG A 165 15.82 -0.80 -2.37
N ILE A 166 15.69 -0.46 -3.63
CA ILE A 166 16.58 -0.99 -4.66
C ILE A 166 17.94 -0.32 -4.44
N ASP A 167 18.86 -1.06 -3.87
CA ASP A 167 20.26 -0.63 -3.76
C ASP A 167 20.97 -1.06 -5.05
N LEU A 168 21.04 -0.15 -6.01
CA LEU A 168 21.71 -0.38 -7.28
C LEU A 168 23.21 -0.43 -7.03
N ARG A 169 23.79 -1.62 -7.14
CA ARG A 169 25.23 -1.85 -7.09
C ARG A 169 25.73 -2.40 -8.41
N PRO A 170 26.94 -2.06 -8.82
CA PRO A 170 27.58 -2.74 -9.95
C PRO A 170 27.60 -4.25 -9.68
N LEU A 171 27.01 -5.02 -10.58
CA LEU A 171 26.95 -6.47 -10.48
C LEU A 171 27.84 -7.08 -11.57
N ALA A 172 28.79 -7.92 -11.18
CA ALA A 172 29.54 -8.74 -12.10
C ALA A 172 28.69 -9.93 -12.54
N LEU A 173 28.13 -9.85 -13.75
CA LEU A 173 27.23 -10.89 -14.27
C LEU A 173 27.90 -12.27 -14.31
N ASP A 174 29.16 -12.33 -14.65
CA ASP A 174 29.93 -13.58 -14.73
C ASP A 174 29.99 -14.28 -13.36
N ALA A 175 30.17 -13.51 -12.27
CA ALA A 175 30.20 -14.06 -10.92
C ALA A 175 28.80 -14.59 -10.53
N LEU A 176 27.74 -13.86 -10.85
CA LEU A 176 26.37 -14.31 -10.60
C LEU A 176 26.00 -15.58 -11.38
N PHE A 177 26.40 -15.65 -12.67
CA PHE A 177 26.15 -16.83 -13.49
C PHE A 177 26.88 -18.06 -12.94
N ASN A 178 28.14 -17.93 -12.53
CA ASN A 178 28.89 -19.02 -11.94
C ASN A 178 28.25 -19.49 -10.61
N GLU A 179 27.85 -18.56 -9.75
CA GLU A 179 27.17 -18.89 -8.48
C GLU A 179 25.84 -19.66 -8.71
N VAL A 180 25.07 -19.26 -9.73
CA VAL A 180 23.83 -19.96 -10.10
C VAL A 180 24.14 -21.34 -10.67
N LEU A 181 25.16 -21.50 -11.52
CA LEU A 181 25.55 -22.78 -12.10
C LEU A 181 26.02 -23.77 -11.01
N ASP A 182 26.82 -23.30 -10.06
CA ASP A 182 27.31 -24.11 -8.93
C ASP A 182 26.14 -24.66 -8.06
N LEU A 183 25.03 -23.90 -7.93
CA LEU A 183 23.82 -24.37 -7.24
C LEU A 183 23.13 -25.54 -7.97
N TYR A 184 23.20 -25.57 -9.31
CA TYR A 184 22.61 -26.66 -10.10
C TYR A 184 23.52 -27.87 -10.22
N GLU A 185 24.85 -27.68 -10.17
CA GLU A 185 25.81 -28.81 -10.20
C GLU A 185 25.90 -29.55 -8.85
N SER A 186 25.46 -28.92 -7.75
CA SER A 186 25.47 -29.50 -6.41
C SER A 186 24.15 -30.21 -6.02
N SER A 187 23.16 -30.29 -6.91
CA SER A 187 21.88 -30.96 -6.75
C SER A 187 21.82 -32.27 -7.53
#